data_c76f7b500a322da8831c285b8faa4056
#
_entry.id   c76f7b500a322da8831c285b8faa4056
#
_cell.length_a   1.000
_cell.length_b   1.000
_cell.length_c   1.000
_cell.angle_alpha   90.00
_cell.angle_beta   90.00
_cell.angle_gamma   90.00
#
_symmetry.space_group_name_H-M   'P 1'
#
loop_
_entity.id
_entity.type
_entity.pdbx_description
1 polymer ?
#
loop_
_entity_poly.entity_id
_entity_poly.type
_entity_poly.pdbx_seq_one_letter_code
_entity_poly.pdbx_strand_id
1 'polypeptide(L)'
;MLVASLTLPVKTFAEFIAYAKANPGKLNFASAGVGTAPHLAAELFLSVAQLNLTHVPYNGSSAQAIRALIAGDVAMFMVGTSTALPFIKNGNVRALAVTSTISRVDGLPDVPTFAEAGLPQVDYSLWFAIAVPSATPTDIVKKLNADINKIVADPQYQDALKIRGFEAKGSTSDELAAFMEKDYLKNRALILKLRLHVD
;
A
#
# COMPACT_ATOMS: atom_id res chain seq x y z
N MET A 1 2.99 -1.96 -1.35
CA MET A 1 4.00 -3.01 -1.58
C MET A 1 3.50 -4.34 -1.06
N LEU A 2 3.70 -5.42 -1.82
CA LEU A 2 3.49 -6.80 -1.39
C LEU A 2 4.77 -7.34 -0.74
N VAL A 3 4.67 -7.78 0.50
CA VAL A 3 5.73 -8.49 1.21
C VAL A 3 5.27 -9.88 1.62
N ALA A 4 6.19 -10.84 1.63
CA ALA A 4 5.93 -12.23 2.01
C ALA A 4 6.82 -12.68 3.15
N SER A 5 6.34 -13.65 3.93
CA SER A 5 7.14 -14.33 4.95
C SER A 5 8.29 -15.11 4.32
N LEU A 6 9.42 -15.12 4.99
CA LEU A 6 10.59 -15.92 4.59
C LEU A 6 10.40 -17.43 4.82
N THR A 7 9.37 -17.82 5.58
CA THR A 7 9.01 -19.23 5.79
C THR A 7 8.42 -19.88 4.55
N LEU A 8 7.93 -19.07 3.59
CA LEU A 8 7.44 -19.59 2.32
C LEU A 8 8.60 -19.99 1.40
N PRO A 9 8.47 -21.11 0.65
CA PRO A 9 9.47 -21.58 -0.28
C PRO A 9 9.44 -20.81 -1.61
N VAL A 10 9.37 -19.46 -1.55
CA VAL A 10 9.26 -18.58 -2.73
C VAL A 10 10.29 -17.45 -2.64
N LYS A 11 10.88 -17.06 -3.75
CA LYS A 11 11.90 -16.02 -3.83
C LYS A 11 11.46 -14.85 -4.71
N THR A 12 10.55 -15.09 -5.64
CA THR A 12 10.09 -14.10 -6.63
C THR A 12 8.58 -13.96 -6.59
N PHE A 13 8.08 -12.87 -7.19
CA PHE A 13 6.64 -12.66 -7.38
C PHE A 13 5.98 -13.80 -8.17
N ALA A 14 6.62 -14.25 -9.26
CA ALA A 14 6.11 -15.34 -10.08
C ALA A 14 6.01 -16.65 -9.30
N GLU A 15 7.03 -16.99 -8.50
CA GLU A 15 6.99 -18.15 -7.61
C GLU A 15 5.90 -18.07 -6.56
N PHE A 16 5.67 -16.87 -6.00
CA PHE A 16 4.55 -16.65 -5.05
C PHE A 16 3.19 -16.91 -5.69
N ILE A 17 2.97 -16.38 -6.90
CA ILE A 17 1.72 -16.62 -7.65
C ILE A 17 1.53 -18.12 -7.93
N ALA A 18 2.56 -18.81 -8.41
CA ALA A 18 2.50 -20.23 -8.67
C ALA A 18 2.22 -21.04 -7.41
N TYR A 19 2.90 -20.71 -6.31
CA TYR A 19 2.72 -21.37 -5.03
C TYR A 19 1.32 -21.15 -4.46
N ALA A 20 0.81 -19.93 -4.50
CA ALA A 20 -0.54 -19.60 -4.02
C ALA A 20 -1.63 -20.29 -4.85
N LYS A 21 -1.47 -20.36 -6.17
CA LYS A 21 -2.39 -21.11 -7.06
C LYS A 21 -2.38 -22.61 -6.80
N ALA A 22 -1.24 -23.18 -6.45
CA ALA A 22 -1.11 -24.61 -6.11
C ALA A 22 -1.67 -24.94 -4.70
N ASN A 23 -1.92 -23.93 -3.86
CA ASN A 23 -2.39 -24.08 -2.48
C ASN A 23 -3.62 -23.24 -2.17
N PRO A 24 -4.73 -23.37 -2.92
CA PRO A 24 -5.91 -22.53 -2.74
C PRO A 24 -6.50 -22.70 -1.33
N GLY A 25 -6.77 -21.57 -0.65
CA GLY A 25 -7.35 -21.55 0.70
C GLY A 25 -6.41 -22.00 1.83
N LYS A 26 -5.16 -22.40 1.54
CA LYS A 26 -4.19 -22.83 2.56
C LYS A 26 -3.30 -21.69 3.06
N LEU A 27 -3.19 -20.62 2.28
CA LEU A 27 -2.44 -19.44 2.67
C LEU A 27 -3.37 -18.39 3.28
N ASN A 28 -2.77 -17.50 4.04
CA ASN A 28 -3.46 -16.37 4.64
C ASN A 28 -2.72 -15.06 4.35
N PHE A 29 -3.41 -13.94 4.55
CA PHE A 29 -2.82 -12.62 4.43
C PHE A 29 -3.21 -11.72 5.59
N ALA A 30 -2.27 -10.87 6.00
CA ALA A 30 -2.49 -9.89 7.04
C ALA A 30 -3.10 -8.59 6.51
N SER A 31 -3.82 -7.88 7.38
CA SER A 31 -4.14 -6.47 7.21
C SER A 31 -4.08 -5.72 8.55
N ALA A 32 -4.14 -4.40 8.50
CA ALA A 32 -4.30 -3.57 9.70
C ALA A 32 -5.76 -3.56 10.23
N GLY A 33 -6.65 -4.36 9.66
CA GLY A 33 -8.06 -4.44 10.01
C GLY A 33 -8.96 -4.41 8.77
N VAL A 34 -10.21 -4.83 8.92
CA VAL A 34 -11.21 -4.84 7.85
C VAL A 34 -11.44 -3.43 7.32
N GLY A 35 -11.52 -3.26 6.00
CA GLY A 35 -11.75 -1.96 5.34
C GLY A 35 -10.54 -1.02 5.30
N THR A 36 -9.42 -1.38 5.93
CA THR A 36 -8.19 -0.56 5.85
C THR A 36 -7.55 -0.63 4.46
N ALA A 37 -6.73 0.36 4.10
CA ALA A 37 -6.02 0.39 2.82
C ALA A 37 -5.18 -0.88 2.56
N PRO A 38 -4.45 -1.46 3.54
CA PRO A 38 -3.81 -2.75 3.39
C PRO A 38 -4.76 -3.90 3.04
N HIS A 39 -5.97 -3.93 3.62
CA HIS A 39 -6.99 -4.93 3.31
C HIS A 39 -7.49 -4.79 1.87
N LEU A 40 -7.93 -3.57 1.49
CA LEU A 40 -8.45 -3.31 0.14
C LEU A 40 -7.39 -3.56 -0.94
N ALA A 41 -6.13 -3.19 -0.69
CA ALA A 41 -5.03 -3.46 -1.61
C ALA A 41 -4.80 -4.97 -1.79
N ALA A 42 -4.85 -5.76 -0.70
CA ALA A 42 -4.70 -7.20 -0.77
C ALA A 42 -5.87 -7.85 -1.52
N GLU A 43 -7.09 -7.47 -1.22
CA GLU A 43 -8.29 -7.98 -1.90
C GLU A 43 -8.30 -7.64 -3.40
N LEU A 44 -7.89 -6.43 -3.78
CA LEU A 44 -7.71 -6.07 -5.18
C LEU A 44 -6.71 -7.01 -5.86
N PHE A 45 -5.53 -7.20 -5.23
CA PHE A 45 -4.51 -8.11 -5.74
C PHE A 45 -5.03 -9.54 -5.90
N LEU A 46 -5.66 -10.09 -4.86
CA LEU A 46 -6.20 -11.46 -4.89
C LEU A 46 -7.26 -11.63 -5.98
N SER A 47 -8.15 -10.65 -6.12
CA SER A 47 -9.19 -10.66 -7.17
C SER A 47 -8.59 -10.63 -8.58
N VAL A 48 -7.57 -9.78 -8.83
CA VAL A 48 -6.93 -9.66 -10.15
C VAL A 48 -6.09 -10.90 -10.48
N ALA A 49 -5.34 -11.42 -9.48
CA ALA A 49 -4.49 -12.59 -9.64
C ALA A 49 -5.25 -13.93 -9.58
N GLN A 50 -6.57 -13.87 -9.26
CA GLN A 50 -7.43 -15.05 -9.06
C GLN A 50 -6.87 -16.01 -8.01
N LEU A 51 -6.47 -15.45 -6.86
CA LEU A 51 -5.93 -16.20 -5.73
C LEU A 51 -6.97 -16.31 -4.62
N ASN A 52 -6.92 -17.40 -3.87
CA ASN A 52 -7.77 -17.66 -2.70
C ASN A 52 -6.90 -17.78 -1.45
N LEU A 53 -6.87 -16.71 -0.64
CA LEU A 53 -6.18 -16.64 0.64
C LEU A 53 -7.16 -16.19 1.73
N THR A 54 -6.92 -16.64 2.96
CA THR A 54 -7.76 -16.27 4.12
C THR A 54 -7.26 -14.97 4.75
N HIS A 55 -8.17 -14.02 4.97
CA HIS A 55 -7.85 -12.75 5.64
C HIS A 55 -7.67 -12.92 7.15
N VAL A 56 -6.60 -12.35 7.70
CA VAL A 56 -6.31 -12.27 9.15
C VAL A 56 -6.14 -10.80 9.53
N PRO A 57 -7.17 -10.16 10.14
CA PRO A 57 -7.09 -8.75 10.54
C PRO A 57 -6.33 -8.56 11.84
N TYR A 58 -5.42 -7.57 11.88
CA TYR A 58 -4.67 -7.13 13.07
C TYR A 58 -5.14 -5.74 13.51
N ASN A 59 -6.33 -5.65 14.01
CA ASN A 59 -7.13 -4.48 14.38
C ASN A 59 -6.32 -3.20 14.70
N GLY A 60 -6.14 -2.34 13.71
CA GLY A 60 -5.47 -1.05 13.81
C GLY A 60 -3.94 -1.09 13.83
N SER A 61 -3.31 -2.28 13.73
CA SER A 61 -1.86 -2.39 13.93
C SER A 61 -1.09 -3.06 12.79
N SER A 62 -0.59 -2.27 11.84
CA SER A 62 0.39 -2.76 10.84
C SER A 62 1.66 -3.32 11.50
N ALA A 63 2.02 -2.83 12.70
CA ALA A 63 3.18 -3.33 13.43
C ALA A 63 2.96 -4.76 13.99
N GLN A 64 1.73 -5.13 14.35
CA GLN A 64 1.40 -6.51 14.72
C GLN A 64 1.35 -7.40 13.49
N ALA A 65 0.72 -6.93 12.40
CA ALA A 65 0.65 -7.65 11.14
C ALA A 65 2.05 -8.01 10.59
N ILE A 66 3.01 -7.08 10.65
CA ILE A 66 4.37 -7.35 10.15
C ILE A 66 5.13 -8.30 11.07
N ARG A 67 4.90 -8.26 12.39
CA ARG A 67 5.49 -9.26 13.31
C ARG A 67 4.96 -10.66 13.03
N ALA A 68 3.66 -10.81 12.79
CA ALA A 68 3.06 -12.08 12.42
C ALA A 68 3.60 -12.60 11.06
N LEU A 69 3.85 -11.71 10.11
CA LEU A 69 4.49 -12.06 8.85
C LEU A 69 5.92 -12.58 9.06
N ILE A 70 6.70 -11.93 9.92
CA ILE A 70 8.07 -12.35 10.27
C ILE A 70 8.05 -13.72 10.96
N ALA A 71 7.10 -13.94 11.87
CA ALA A 71 6.93 -15.21 12.57
C ALA A 71 6.47 -16.37 11.65
N GLY A 72 5.89 -16.03 10.48
CA GLY A 72 5.33 -17.03 9.56
C GLY A 72 3.87 -17.39 9.85
N ASP A 73 3.21 -16.68 10.78
CA ASP A 73 1.80 -16.88 11.10
C ASP A 73 0.89 -16.47 9.93
N VAL A 74 1.36 -15.55 9.08
CA VAL A 74 0.70 -15.14 7.84
C VAL A 74 1.67 -15.20 6.67
N ALA A 75 1.16 -15.52 5.49
CA ALA A 75 1.93 -15.74 4.28
C ALA A 75 2.37 -14.43 3.60
N MET A 76 1.47 -13.45 3.54
CA MET A 76 1.72 -12.17 2.88
C MET A 76 1.05 -10.99 3.60
N PHE A 77 1.54 -9.79 3.27
CA PHE A 77 0.96 -8.54 3.71
C PHE A 77 1.12 -7.46 2.63
N MET A 78 0.03 -6.77 2.31
CA MET A 78 0.08 -5.55 1.49
C MET A 78 0.25 -4.37 2.43
N VAL A 79 1.39 -3.71 2.39
CA VAL A 79 1.77 -2.68 3.39
C VAL A 79 2.41 -1.48 2.71
N GLY A 80 2.38 -0.31 3.36
CA GLY A 80 3.08 0.88 2.90
C GLY A 80 4.60 0.65 2.81
N THR A 81 5.22 1.17 1.76
CA THR A 81 6.67 1.01 1.54
C THR A 81 7.50 1.48 2.73
N SER A 82 7.15 2.63 3.30
CA SER A 82 7.80 3.19 4.48
C SER A 82 7.80 2.25 5.70
N THR A 83 6.72 1.50 5.89
CA THR A 83 6.60 0.52 6.97
C THR A 83 7.41 -0.75 6.69
N ALA A 84 7.43 -1.22 5.43
CA ALA A 84 8.10 -2.46 5.06
C ALA A 84 9.63 -2.31 4.94
N LEU A 85 10.10 -1.15 4.49
CA LEU A 85 11.49 -0.91 4.09
C LEU A 85 12.54 -1.30 5.16
N PRO A 86 12.38 -0.97 6.46
CA PRO A 86 13.33 -1.40 7.49
C PRO A 86 13.44 -2.92 7.60
N PHE A 87 12.32 -3.63 7.51
CA PHE A 87 12.28 -5.08 7.65
C PHE A 87 12.83 -5.80 6.42
N ILE A 88 12.66 -5.21 5.22
CA ILE A 88 13.27 -5.72 3.99
C ILE A 88 14.79 -5.55 4.05
N LYS A 89 15.28 -4.37 4.44
CA LYS A 89 16.72 -4.08 4.58
C LYS A 89 17.39 -4.98 5.61
N ASN A 90 16.69 -5.35 6.68
CA ASN A 90 17.18 -6.26 7.71
C ASN A 90 17.00 -7.74 7.34
N GLY A 91 16.47 -8.06 6.15
CA GLY A 91 16.25 -9.44 5.72
C GLY A 91 15.19 -10.20 6.51
N ASN A 92 14.22 -9.51 7.13
CA ASN A 92 13.16 -10.14 7.93
C ASN A 92 11.94 -10.54 7.10
N VAL A 93 11.70 -9.87 5.97
CA VAL A 93 10.60 -10.15 5.05
C VAL A 93 11.10 -10.01 3.62
N ARG A 94 10.37 -10.58 2.66
CA ARG A 94 10.68 -10.52 1.24
C ARG A 94 9.73 -9.58 0.51
N ALA A 95 10.27 -8.54 -0.13
CA ALA A 95 9.51 -7.72 -1.06
C ALA A 95 9.31 -8.49 -2.37
N LEU A 96 8.08 -8.53 -2.88
CA LEU A 96 7.73 -9.26 -4.09
C LEU A 96 7.29 -8.35 -5.24
N ALA A 97 6.51 -7.31 -4.94
CA ALA A 97 6.07 -6.32 -5.93
C ALA A 97 5.64 -5.00 -5.27
N VAL A 98 5.64 -3.92 -6.03
CA VAL A 98 5.16 -2.60 -5.60
C VAL A 98 3.99 -2.11 -6.47
N THR A 99 3.06 -1.38 -5.85
CA THR A 99 1.89 -0.82 -6.55
C THR A 99 2.18 0.52 -7.25
N SER A 100 3.45 0.91 -7.36
CA SER A 100 3.83 2.12 -8.08
C SER A 100 3.45 2.01 -9.56
N THR A 101 2.87 3.08 -10.10
CA THR A 101 2.53 3.20 -11.53
C THR A 101 3.65 3.85 -12.34
N ILE A 102 4.69 4.40 -11.68
CA ILE A 102 5.69 5.24 -12.32
C ILE A 102 7.06 4.56 -12.34
N SER A 103 7.49 3.96 -11.25
CA SER A 103 8.84 3.37 -11.14
C SER A 103 8.94 2.38 -9.97
N ARG A 104 10.03 1.61 -9.98
CA ARG A 104 10.44 0.81 -8.83
C ARG A 104 10.83 1.72 -7.67
N VAL A 105 10.79 1.19 -6.46
CA VAL A 105 11.16 1.93 -5.25
C VAL A 105 12.68 2.10 -5.17
N ASP A 106 13.14 3.30 -4.89
CA ASP A 106 14.54 3.58 -4.63
C ASP A 106 15.09 2.69 -3.51
N GLY A 107 16.25 2.10 -3.76
CA GLY A 107 16.87 1.14 -2.83
C GLY A 107 16.32 -0.29 -2.92
N LEU A 108 15.36 -0.55 -3.83
CA LEU A 108 14.82 -1.89 -4.13
C LEU A 108 14.72 -2.11 -5.65
N PRO A 109 15.82 -1.99 -6.41
CA PRO A 109 15.79 -2.03 -7.87
C PRO A 109 15.36 -3.39 -8.44
N ASP A 110 15.50 -4.47 -7.68
CA ASP A 110 15.14 -5.82 -8.10
C ASP A 110 13.65 -6.14 -7.85
N VAL A 111 12.93 -5.29 -7.12
CA VAL A 111 11.50 -5.50 -6.83
C VAL A 111 10.67 -4.87 -7.94
N PRO A 112 9.95 -5.68 -8.75
CA PRO A 112 9.15 -5.18 -9.85
C PRO A 112 7.93 -4.40 -9.38
N THR A 113 7.40 -3.56 -10.24
CA THR A 113 6.03 -3.07 -10.09
C THR A 113 5.04 -4.17 -10.44
N PHE A 114 3.80 -4.09 -9.95
CA PHE A 114 2.75 -5.02 -10.37
C PHE A 114 2.50 -4.96 -11.88
N ALA A 115 2.67 -3.81 -12.50
CA ALA A 115 2.55 -3.65 -13.95
C ALA A 115 3.65 -4.42 -14.70
N GLU A 116 4.92 -4.30 -14.28
CA GLU A 116 6.04 -5.09 -14.84
C GLU A 116 5.85 -6.59 -14.61
N ALA A 117 5.20 -6.96 -13.50
CA ALA A 117 4.87 -8.35 -13.17
C ALA A 117 3.60 -8.88 -13.88
N GLY A 118 3.03 -8.12 -14.83
CA GLY A 118 1.88 -8.53 -15.65
C GLY A 118 0.51 -8.28 -15.03
N LEU A 119 0.42 -7.54 -13.92
CA LEU A 119 -0.83 -7.21 -13.23
C LEU A 119 -1.04 -5.68 -13.11
N PRO A 120 -1.12 -4.92 -14.21
CA PRO A 120 -1.24 -3.47 -14.16
C PRO A 120 -2.54 -2.98 -13.49
N GLN A 121 -3.54 -3.85 -13.34
CA GLN A 121 -4.80 -3.54 -12.66
C GLN A 121 -4.65 -3.44 -11.13
N VAL A 122 -3.53 -3.95 -10.57
CA VAL A 122 -3.22 -3.83 -9.14
C VAL A 122 -2.55 -2.47 -8.90
N ASP A 123 -3.33 -1.43 -9.13
CA ASP A 123 -2.98 -0.04 -8.87
C ASP A 123 -3.68 0.42 -7.59
N TYR A 124 -2.98 0.37 -6.47
CA TYR A 124 -3.48 0.78 -5.18
C TYR A 124 -2.38 1.55 -4.42
N SER A 125 -2.49 2.87 -4.39
CA SER A 125 -1.55 3.73 -3.68
C SER A 125 -2.09 4.09 -2.30
N LEU A 126 -1.26 3.96 -1.28
CA LEU A 126 -1.51 4.55 0.02
C LEU A 126 -1.07 6.01 -0.04
N TRP A 127 -1.96 6.92 0.31
CA TRP A 127 -1.70 8.35 0.29
C TRP A 127 -2.05 9.00 1.64
N PHE A 128 -1.45 10.13 1.90
CA PHE A 128 -1.68 10.97 3.07
C PHE A 128 -1.95 12.40 2.63
N ALA A 129 -2.80 13.09 3.36
CA ALA A 129 -3.11 14.50 3.12
C ALA A 129 -3.17 15.27 4.43
N ILE A 130 -3.01 16.57 4.34
CA ILE A 130 -3.25 17.49 5.44
C ILE A 130 -4.62 18.13 5.24
N ALA A 131 -5.46 18.07 6.24
CA ALA A 131 -6.78 18.69 6.24
C ALA A 131 -6.94 19.61 7.44
N VAL A 132 -7.83 20.59 7.29
CA VAL A 132 -8.23 21.51 8.36
C VAL A 132 -9.75 21.42 8.57
N PRO A 133 -10.29 21.83 9.73
CA PRO A 133 -11.73 21.88 9.94
C PRO A 133 -12.46 22.70 8.86
N SER A 134 -13.66 22.30 8.48
CA SER A 134 -14.43 22.95 7.40
C SER A 134 -14.76 24.42 7.65
N ALA A 135 -14.81 24.83 8.92
CA ALA A 135 -15.04 26.24 9.33
C ALA A 135 -13.78 27.11 9.28
N THR A 136 -12.62 26.58 8.85
CA THR A 136 -11.38 27.37 8.74
C THR A 136 -11.55 28.45 7.66
N PRO A 137 -11.24 29.74 7.96
CA PRO A 137 -11.33 30.82 6.98
C PRO A 137 -10.51 30.52 5.71
N THR A 138 -11.05 30.88 4.56
CA THR A 138 -10.47 30.55 3.23
C THR A 138 -9.06 31.15 3.04
N ASP A 139 -8.81 32.34 3.57
CA ASP A 139 -7.50 33.00 3.54
C ASP A 139 -6.45 32.21 4.32
N ILE A 140 -6.81 31.63 5.45
CA ILE A 140 -5.96 30.76 6.25
C ILE A 140 -5.67 29.47 5.47
N VAL A 141 -6.69 28.86 4.86
CA VAL A 141 -6.52 27.64 4.03
C VAL A 141 -5.55 27.92 2.86
N LYS A 142 -5.75 29.03 2.14
CA LYS A 142 -4.87 29.44 1.04
C LYS A 142 -3.43 29.64 1.49
N LYS A 143 -3.24 30.31 2.65
CA LYS A 143 -1.90 30.53 3.21
C LYS A 143 -1.23 29.20 3.56
N LEU A 144 -1.91 28.33 4.31
CA LEU A 144 -1.38 27.00 4.66
C LEU A 144 -1.02 26.18 3.43
N ASN A 145 -1.90 26.15 2.43
CA ASN A 145 -1.65 25.42 1.18
C ASN A 145 -0.39 25.95 0.47
N ALA A 146 -0.24 27.28 0.37
CA ALA A 146 0.94 27.88 -0.25
C ALA A 146 2.24 27.57 0.53
N ASP A 147 2.21 27.62 1.85
CA ASP A 147 3.38 27.35 2.69
C ASP A 147 3.76 25.86 2.65
N ILE A 148 2.77 24.95 2.70
CA ILE A 148 2.98 23.51 2.57
C ILE A 148 3.55 23.15 1.20
N ASN A 149 3.01 23.73 0.11
CA ASN A 149 3.53 23.48 -1.24
C ASN A 149 4.98 23.94 -1.39
N LYS A 150 5.41 25.03 -0.73
CA LYS A 150 6.83 25.44 -0.71
C LYS A 150 7.71 24.40 -0.02
N ILE A 151 7.26 23.84 1.12
CA ILE A 151 7.98 22.79 1.85
C ILE A 151 8.07 21.52 0.99
N VAL A 152 6.96 21.13 0.37
CA VAL A 152 6.89 19.92 -0.49
C VAL A 152 7.76 20.07 -1.74
N ALA A 153 7.96 21.29 -2.24
CA ALA A 153 8.85 21.57 -3.37
C ALA A 153 10.33 21.64 -3.00
N ASP A 154 10.67 21.69 -1.70
CA ASP A 154 12.06 21.73 -1.24
C ASP A 154 12.79 20.42 -1.53
N PRO A 155 13.93 20.43 -2.27
CA PRO A 155 14.66 19.23 -2.62
C PRO A 155 15.11 18.40 -1.42
N GLN A 156 15.55 19.04 -0.33
CA GLN A 156 16.02 18.35 0.86
C GLN A 156 14.85 17.61 1.54
N TYR A 157 13.66 18.22 1.55
CA TYR A 157 12.46 17.58 2.07
C TYR A 157 12.02 16.39 1.22
N GLN A 158 12.05 16.54 -0.12
CA GLN A 158 11.76 15.45 -1.06
C GLN A 158 12.72 14.27 -0.87
N ASP A 159 14.03 14.52 -0.80
CA ASP A 159 15.04 13.49 -0.58
C ASP A 159 14.83 12.78 0.77
N ALA A 160 14.52 13.53 1.84
CA ALA A 160 14.24 12.97 3.14
C ALA A 160 13.01 12.04 3.16
N LEU A 161 11.97 12.36 2.38
CA LEU A 161 10.79 11.51 2.22
C LEU A 161 11.07 10.29 1.35
N LYS A 162 11.81 10.47 0.26
CA LYS A 162 12.17 9.42 -0.68
C LYS A 162 12.97 8.29 0.00
N ILE A 163 13.96 8.64 0.84
CA ILE A 163 14.72 7.68 1.67
C ILE A 163 13.79 6.85 2.57
N ARG A 164 12.65 7.42 2.98
CA ARG A 164 11.63 6.75 3.81
C ARG A 164 10.57 6.01 2.99
N GLY A 165 10.67 6.01 1.67
CA GLY A 165 9.72 5.33 0.77
C GLY A 165 8.42 6.12 0.53
N PHE A 166 8.47 7.44 0.69
CA PHE A 166 7.38 8.35 0.34
C PHE A 166 7.73 9.17 -0.90
N GLU A 167 6.72 9.51 -1.67
CA GLU A 167 6.79 10.52 -2.73
C GLU A 167 6.04 11.76 -2.26
N ALA A 168 6.69 12.92 -2.26
CA ALA A 168 6.07 14.19 -1.90
C ALA A 168 5.45 14.83 -3.16
N LYS A 169 4.16 15.14 -3.09
CA LYS A 169 3.44 15.81 -4.17
C LYS A 169 2.62 16.97 -3.62
N GLY A 170 2.93 18.18 -4.07
CA GLY A 170 2.10 19.35 -3.80
C GLY A 170 0.83 19.34 -4.65
N SER A 171 -0.23 19.97 -4.15
CA SER A 171 -1.49 20.19 -4.87
C SER A 171 -2.21 21.44 -4.36
N THR A 172 -3.17 21.91 -5.14
CA THR A 172 -4.18 22.84 -4.65
C THR A 172 -5.24 22.07 -3.85
N SER A 173 -6.05 22.81 -3.07
CA SER A 173 -7.18 22.23 -2.34
C SER A 173 -8.19 21.57 -3.28
N ASP A 174 -8.45 22.18 -4.46
CA ASP A 174 -9.40 21.66 -5.44
C ASP A 174 -8.89 20.37 -6.12
N GLU A 175 -7.60 20.32 -6.43
CA GLU A 175 -6.97 19.10 -6.97
C GLU A 175 -7.01 17.96 -5.96
N LEU A 176 -6.77 18.23 -4.68
CA LEU A 176 -6.90 17.23 -3.63
C LEU A 176 -8.35 16.75 -3.50
N ALA A 177 -9.33 17.67 -3.51
CA ALA A 177 -10.74 17.31 -3.44
C ALA A 177 -11.17 16.40 -4.61
N ALA A 178 -10.77 16.74 -5.84
CA ALA A 178 -11.03 15.93 -7.02
C ALA A 178 -10.35 14.54 -6.95
N PHE A 179 -9.13 14.48 -6.43
CA PHE A 179 -8.42 13.23 -6.19
C PHE A 179 -9.16 12.35 -5.16
N MET A 180 -9.58 12.93 -4.03
CA MET A 180 -10.32 12.23 -2.98
C MET A 180 -11.63 11.66 -3.48
N GLU A 181 -12.39 12.43 -4.28
CA GLU A 181 -13.65 11.94 -4.89
C GLU A 181 -13.39 10.74 -5.82
N LYS A 182 -12.37 10.84 -6.68
CA LYS A 182 -12.00 9.74 -7.57
C LYS A 182 -11.57 8.49 -6.79
N ASP A 183 -10.77 8.66 -5.74
CA ASP A 183 -10.31 7.56 -4.89
C ASP A 183 -11.48 6.92 -4.11
N TYR A 184 -12.40 7.74 -3.60
CA TYR A 184 -13.62 7.26 -2.96
C TYR A 184 -14.47 6.40 -3.91
N LEU A 185 -14.72 6.87 -5.13
CA LEU A 185 -15.48 6.11 -6.12
C LEU A 185 -14.80 4.80 -6.50
N LYS A 186 -13.47 4.80 -6.66
CA LYS A 186 -12.66 3.59 -6.91
C LYS A 186 -12.80 2.57 -5.76
N ASN A 187 -12.61 3.01 -4.52
CA ASN A 187 -12.71 2.15 -3.36
C ASN A 187 -14.14 1.63 -3.13
N ARG A 188 -15.15 2.49 -3.32
CA ARG A 188 -16.56 2.08 -3.26
C ARG A 188 -16.88 0.99 -4.27
N ALA A 189 -16.44 1.14 -5.52
CA ALA A 189 -16.64 0.13 -6.55
C ALA A 189 -15.96 -1.19 -6.19
N LEU A 190 -14.74 -1.15 -5.63
CA LEU A 190 -14.01 -2.33 -5.17
C LEU A 190 -14.74 -3.04 -4.03
N ILE A 191 -15.17 -2.31 -3.00
CA ILE A 191 -15.91 -2.84 -1.84
C ILE A 191 -17.20 -3.54 -2.30
N LEU A 192 -17.96 -2.91 -3.18
CA LEU A 192 -19.20 -3.48 -3.73
C LEU A 192 -18.93 -4.75 -4.56
N LYS A 193 -17.92 -4.71 -5.42
CA LYS A 193 -17.52 -5.84 -6.26
C LYS A 193 -17.11 -7.05 -5.41
N LEU A 194 -16.37 -6.82 -4.34
CA LEU A 194 -15.84 -7.86 -3.46
C LEU A 194 -16.81 -8.23 -2.33
N ARG A 195 -17.97 -7.55 -2.24
CA ARG A 195 -18.97 -7.75 -1.18
C ARG A 195 -18.36 -7.67 0.23
N LEU A 196 -17.41 -6.76 0.42
CA LEU A 196 -16.76 -6.58 1.73
C LEU A 196 -17.76 -5.91 2.69
N HIS A 197 -17.95 -6.54 3.85
CA HIS A 197 -18.69 -5.94 4.95
C HIS A 197 -17.68 -5.35 5.94
N VAL A 198 -17.87 -4.08 6.27
CA VAL A 198 -17.12 -3.39 7.34
C VAL A 198 -18.13 -3.29 8.50
N ASP A 199 -17.97 -4.17 9.50
CA ASP A 199 -18.75 -4.12 10.73
C ASP A 199 -18.27 -2.98 11.64
#